data_2213defcdc1062641c8b0d0f35610769
#
_entry.id   2213defcdc1062641c8b0d0f35610769
#
_cell.length_a   1.000
_cell.length_b   1.000
_cell.length_c   1.000
_cell.angle_alpha   90.00
_cell.angle_beta   90.00
_cell.angle_gamma   90.00
#
_symmetry.space_group_name_H-M   'P 1'
#
loop_
_entity.id
_entity.type
_entity.pdbx_description
1 polymer ?
#
loop_
_entity_poly.entity_id
_entity_poly.type
_entity_poly.pdbx_seq_one_letter_code
_entity_poly.pdbx_strand_id
1 'polypeptide(L)'
;MAQPDLKKANRKLTWQLCLFAAGSLAFGFALVPLYDVLCEVTGYGDRSKLREAASIVEAPDEKRMVTIELISTAPTFGNWEFRPERAQIEVHPGRLYEAKFYARNLREQPVTAQAVPSIAPLQATQYFRKTECFCFTPQPFAGGQARELSVRFIVDPKLPLNIDRLTLAFAMYDGKSTS
;
A
#
# COMPACT_ATOMS: atom_id res chain seq x y z
N MET A 1 -21.74 60.92 30.30
CA MET A 1 -21.54 59.54 29.79
C MET A 1 -20.16 59.48 29.16
N ALA A 2 -19.19 58.83 29.83
CA ALA A 2 -17.83 58.74 29.34
C ALA A 2 -17.81 57.76 28.14
N GLN A 3 -17.37 58.26 26.95
CA GLN A 3 -17.12 57.38 25.80
C GLN A 3 -16.00 56.40 26.17
N PRO A 4 -16.22 55.11 26.08
CA PRO A 4 -15.17 54.13 26.29
C PRO A 4 -14.06 54.39 25.29
N ASP A 5 -12.80 54.37 25.76
CA ASP A 5 -11.58 54.62 24.98
C ASP A 5 -11.45 53.50 23.92
N LEU A 6 -12.16 53.64 22.80
CA LEU A 6 -12.26 52.66 21.70
C LEU A 6 -10.86 52.23 21.20
N LYS A 7 -9.87 53.14 21.27
CA LYS A 7 -8.48 52.83 20.87
C LYS A 7 -7.83 51.81 21.79
N LYS A 8 -8.07 51.89 23.12
CA LYS A 8 -7.55 50.91 24.09
C LYS A 8 -8.26 49.56 24.00
N ALA A 9 -9.57 49.60 23.82
CA ALA A 9 -10.38 48.37 23.62
C ALA A 9 -9.96 47.65 22.33
N ASN A 10 -9.82 48.36 21.23
CA ASN A 10 -9.38 47.76 19.95
C ASN A 10 -7.96 47.23 20.04
N ARG A 11 -7.01 47.93 20.70
CA ARG A 11 -5.65 47.44 20.88
C ARG A 11 -5.60 46.13 21.69
N LYS A 12 -6.44 46.02 22.74
CA LYS A 12 -6.55 44.81 23.55
C LYS A 12 -7.11 43.65 22.73
N LEU A 13 -8.15 43.94 21.94
CA LEU A 13 -8.76 42.94 21.05
C LEU A 13 -7.79 42.46 19.97
N THR A 14 -7.09 43.40 19.33
CA THR A 14 -6.07 43.05 18.32
C THR A 14 -4.98 42.18 18.91
N TRP A 15 -4.48 42.50 20.11
CA TRP A 15 -3.46 41.71 20.79
C TRP A 15 -3.97 40.28 21.11
N GLN A 16 -5.20 40.14 21.57
CA GLN A 16 -5.83 38.86 21.86
C GLN A 16 -5.95 38.01 20.58
N LEU A 17 -6.38 38.62 19.46
CA LEU A 17 -6.47 37.94 18.17
C LEU A 17 -5.09 37.49 17.64
N CYS A 18 -4.06 38.33 17.78
CA CYS A 18 -2.70 37.99 17.41
C CYS A 18 -2.14 36.82 18.26
N LEU A 19 -2.41 36.80 19.56
CA LEU A 19 -2.03 35.71 20.45
C LEU A 19 -2.75 34.41 20.09
N PHE A 20 -4.03 34.51 19.77
CA PHE A 20 -4.81 33.34 19.35
C PHE A 20 -4.29 32.78 18.02
N ALA A 21 -4.01 33.62 17.04
CA ALA A 21 -3.45 33.23 15.76
C ALA A 21 -2.04 32.59 15.92
N ALA A 22 -1.18 33.21 16.73
CA ALA A 22 0.13 32.67 17.02
C ALA A 22 0.05 31.31 17.75
N GLY A 23 -0.88 31.17 18.71
CA GLY A 23 -1.12 29.93 19.41
C GLY A 23 -1.62 28.81 18.50
N SER A 24 -2.52 29.12 17.56
CA SER A 24 -3.01 28.16 16.57
C SER A 24 -1.90 27.68 15.63
N LEU A 25 -1.03 28.60 15.19
CA LEU A 25 0.13 28.23 14.38
C LEU A 25 1.10 27.35 15.15
N ALA A 26 1.44 27.73 16.38
CA ALA A 26 2.35 26.95 17.23
C ALA A 26 1.78 25.55 17.52
N PHE A 27 0.47 25.43 17.74
CA PHE A 27 -0.20 24.14 17.91
C PHE A 27 -0.12 23.30 16.65
N GLY A 28 -0.35 23.87 15.47
CA GLY A 28 -0.22 23.17 14.18
C GLY A 28 1.20 22.62 13.96
N PHE A 29 2.22 23.43 14.26
CA PHE A 29 3.61 22.97 14.19
C PHE A 29 3.96 21.89 15.22
N ALA A 30 3.37 21.94 16.42
CA ALA A 30 3.60 20.94 17.45
C ALA A 30 2.93 19.58 17.13
N LEU A 31 1.87 19.58 16.32
CA LEU A 31 1.20 18.34 15.90
C LEU A 31 2.08 17.47 14.97
N VAL A 32 2.97 18.11 14.18
CA VAL A 32 3.84 17.36 13.26
C VAL A 32 4.77 16.40 14.00
N PRO A 33 5.62 16.86 14.93
CA PRO A 33 6.50 15.95 15.67
C PRO A 33 5.73 14.99 16.58
N LEU A 34 4.56 15.41 17.11
CA LEU A 34 3.71 14.52 17.89
C LEU A 34 3.17 13.37 17.05
N TYR A 35 2.80 13.64 15.81
CA TYR A 35 2.36 12.59 14.87
C TYR A 35 3.49 11.62 14.54
N ASP A 36 4.72 12.12 14.34
CA ASP A 36 5.89 11.29 14.07
C ASP A 36 6.18 10.34 15.24
N VAL A 37 6.17 10.85 16.48
CA VAL A 37 6.36 10.05 17.69
C VAL A 37 5.22 9.02 17.85
N LEU A 38 3.98 9.41 17.57
CA LEU A 38 2.84 8.50 17.64
C LEU A 38 2.98 7.36 16.61
N CYS A 39 3.39 7.66 15.39
CA CYS A 39 3.66 6.67 14.34
C CYS A 39 4.81 5.73 14.72
N GLU A 40 5.85 6.25 15.36
CA GLU A 40 6.98 5.44 15.83
C GLU A 40 6.57 4.47 16.96
N VAL A 41 5.79 4.94 17.92
CA VAL A 41 5.31 4.10 19.05
C VAL A 41 4.25 3.09 18.60
N THR A 42 3.35 3.47 17.73
CA THR A 42 2.27 2.59 17.25
C THR A 42 2.68 1.71 16.08
N GLY A 43 3.80 2.00 15.41
CA GLY A 43 4.27 1.29 14.21
C GLY A 43 3.39 1.49 12.98
N TYR A 44 2.45 2.43 13.01
CA TYR A 44 1.51 2.69 11.93
C TYR A 44 2.04 3.81 11.02
N GLY A 45 2.46 3.45 9.80
CA GLY A 45 2.81 4.44 8.78
C GLY A 45 4.24 4.96 8.78
N ASP A 46 5.18 4.24 9.39
CA ASP A 46 6.60 4.62 9.41
C ASP A 46 7.21 4.64 8.00
N ARG A 47 7.21 5.83 7.41
CA ARG A 47 7.82 6.10 6.09
C ARG A 47 9.35 5.99 6.12
N SER A 48 9.99 6.09 7.29
CA SER A 48 11.44 5.92 7.42
C SER A 48 11.82 4.48 7.17
N LYS A 49 11.03 3.53 7.66
CA LYS A 49 11.19 2.09 7.36
C LYS A 49 10.96 1.76 5.89
N LEU A 50 10.11 2.51 5.19
CA LEU A 50 9.93 2.36 3.74
C LEU A 50 11.16 2.87 2.95
N ARG A 51 11.86 3.88 3.44
CA ARG A 51 13.09 4.41 2.84
C ARG A 51 14.32 3.55 3.15
N GLU A 52 14.45 3.09 4.39
CA GLU A 52 15.50 2.18 4.83
C GLU A 52 15.35 0.81 4.16
N ALA A 53 14.10 0.38 3.93
CA ALA A 53 13.77 -0.80 3.17
C ALA A 53 14.19 -0.77 1.69
N ALA A 54 14.34 0.41 1.10
CA ALA A 54 14.82 0.57 -0.27
C ALA A 54 16.35 0.50 -0.39
N SER A 55 17.09 0.63 0.71
CA SER A 55 18.56 0.74 0.72
C SER A 55 19.29 -0.49 1.26
N ILE A 56 18.62 -1.42 1.92
CA ILE A 56 19.25 -2.62 2.45
C ILE A 56 18.91 -3.79 1.52
N VAL A 57 19.76 -4.02 0.56
CA VAL A 57 19.92 -5.35 -0.07
C VAL A 57 20.64 -6.20 0.97
N GLU A 58 19.92 -6.69 1.98
CA GLU A 58 20.44 -7.73 2.85
C GLU A 58 20.78 -8.95 1.95
N ALA A 59 21.94 -9.55 2.21
CA ALA A 59 22.36 -10.74 1.46
C ALA A 59 21.23 -11.80 1.52
N PRO A 60 20.89 -12.43 0.38
CA PRO A 60 19.85 -13.45 0.36
C PRO A 60 20.15 -14.56 1.39
N ASP A 61 19.15 -14.96 2.15
CA ASP A 61 19.24 -16.14 3.00
C ASP A 61 19.04 -17.39 2.15
N GLU A 62 20.13 -17.90 1.58
CA GLU A 62 20.09 -19.08 0.71
C GLU A 62 19.81 -20.39 1.47
N LYS A 63 19.91 -20.38 2.81
CA LYS A 63 19.65 -21.55 3.64
C LYS A 63 18.18 -21.74 3.95
N ARG A 64 17.39 -20.66 3.86
CA ARG A 64 15.97 -20.67 4.15
C ARG A 64 15.14 -20.66 2.89
N MET A 65 14.14 -21.52 2.85
CA MET A 65 13.17 -21.60 1.78
C MET A 65 11.78 -21.27 2.32
N VAL A 66 11.04 -20.44 1.62
CA VAL A 66 9.68 -20.04 1.96
C VAL A 66 8.77 -20.32 0.76
N THR A 67 7.64 -20.98 1.00
CA THR A 67 6.68 -21.27 -0.04
C THR A 67 5.68 -20.13 -0.19
N ILE A 68 5.56 -19.58 -1.38
CA ILE A 68 4.55 -18.57 -1.72
C ILE A 68 3.42 -19.26 -2.49
N GLU A 69 2.25 -19.35 -1.92
CA GLU A 69 1.03 -19.78 -2.59
C GLU A 69 0.43 -18.61 -3.35
N LEU A 70 0.10 -18.83 -4.63
CA LEU A 70 -0.49 -17.83 -5.50
C LEU A 70 -1.96 -18.14 -5.74
N ILE A 71 -2.84 -17.25 -5.32
CA ILE A 71 -4.28 -17.40 -5.46
C ILE A 71 -4.82 -16.24 -6.28
N SER A 72 -5.76 -16.53 -7.14
CA SER A 72 -6.50 -15.52 -7.90
C SER A 72 -8.00 -15.75 -7.79
N THR A 73 -8.74 -14.67 -7.63
CA THR A 73 -10.20 -14.68 -7.62
C THR A 73 -10.74 -13.59 -8.52
N ALA A 74 -11.84 -13.87 -9.18
CA ALA A 74 -12.61 -12.90 -9.96
C ALA A 74 -14.06 -12.92 -9.44
N PRO A 75 -14.40 -12.03 -8.48
CA PRO A 75 -15.72 -12.03 -7.83
C PRO A 75 -16.87 -11.67 -8.77
N THR A 76 -16.59 -11.04 -9.91
CA THR A 76 -17.58 -10.70 -10.94
C THR A 76 -17.91 -11.97 -11.76
N PHE A 77 -19.02 -12.58 -11.47
CA PHE A 77 -19.53 -13.84 -12.02
C PHE A 77 -19.24 -14.02 -13.51
N GLY A 78 -18.31 -14.94 -13.83
CA GLY A 78 -18.07 -15.44 -15.18
C GLY A 78 -17.51 -14.47 -16.21
N ASN A 79 -17.14 -13.26 -15.83
CA ASN A 79 -16.68 -12.23 -16.77
C ASN A 79 -15.16 -12.19 -16.96
N TRP A 80 -14.43 -12.90 -16.11
CA TRP A 80 -12.99 -12.98 -16.13
C TRP A 80 -12.48 -14.40 -16.02
N GLU A 81 -11.52 -14.76 -16.85
CA GLU A 81 -10.59 -15.83 -16.57
C GLU A 81 -9.36 -15.22 -15.92
N PHE A 82 -9.12 -15.55 -14.65
CA PHE A 82 -7.98 -15.02 -13.93
C PHE A 82 -7.34 -16.12 -13.10
N ARG A 83 -6.10 -16.46 -13.42
CA ARG A 83 -5.39 -17.56 -12.79
C ARG A 83 -3.88 -17.29 -12.72
N PRO A 84 -3.17 -17.79 -11.69
CA PRO A 84 -1.72 -17.76 -11.66
C PRO A 84 -1.14 -18.74 -12.68
N GLU A 85 0.05 -18.46 -13.19
CA GLU A 85 0.82 -19.40 -14.02
C GLU A 85 1.24 -20.65 -13.22
N ARG A 86 1.61 -20.43 -11.95
CA ARG A 86 1.98 -21.49 -10.98
C ARG A 86 1.19 -21.28 -9.71
N ALA A 87 0.75 -22.38 -9.09
CA ALA A 87 0.03 -22.30 -7.83
C ALA A 87 0.94 -21.97 -6.64
N GLN A 88 2.23 -22.30 -6.73
CA GLN A 88 3.22 -22.07 -5.67
C GLN A 88 4.58 -21.79 -6.29
N ILE A 89 5.37 -20.98 -5.55
CA ILE A 89 6.77 -20.65 -5.87
C ILE A 89 7.57 -20.80 -4.58
N GLU A 90 8.69 -21.52 -4.63
CA GLU A 90 9.65 -21.54 -3.55
C GLU A 90 10.64 -20.38 -3.70
N VAL A 91 10.84 -19.63 -2.63
CA VAL A 91 11.65 -18.43 -2.64
C VAL A 91 12.65 -18.42 -1.48
N HIS A 92 13.82 -17.85 -1.73
CA HIS A 92 14.79 -17.52 -0.69
C HIS A 92 14.57 -16.06 -0.26
N PRO A 93 14.37 -15.78 1.05
CA PRO A 93 14.26 -14.41 1.53
C PRO A 93 15.43 -13.54 1.10
N GLY A 94 15.16 -12.26 0.74
CA GLY A 94 16.18 -11.35 0.21
C GLY A 94 16.38 -11.38 -1.30
N ARG A 95 15.82 -12.36 -2.00
CA ARG A 95 15.89 -12.49 -3.46
C ARG A 95 14.67 -11.91 -4.15
N LEU A 96 14.87 -11.31 -5.32
CA LEU A 96 13.79 -10.82 -6.17
C LEU A 96 13.19 -11.98 -6.98
N TYR A 97 11.88 -12.14 -6.92
CA TYR A 97 11.12 -13.12 -7.69
C TYR A 97 10.03 -12.44 -8.50
N GLU A 98 9.64 -13.10 -9.57
CA GLU A 98 8.52 -12.69 -10.42
C GLU A 98 7.46 -13.79 -10.44
N ALA A 99 6.21 -13.40 -10.19
CA ALA A 99 5.05 -14.26 -10.37
C ALA A 99 4.19 -13.71 -11.49
N LYS A 100 3.69 -14.61 -12.33
CA LYS A 100 2.87 -14.27 -13.48
C LYS A 100 1.44 -14.80 -13.31
N PHE A 101 0.50 -13.98 -13.77
CA PHE A 101 -0.92 -14.27 -13.78
C PHE A 101 -1.47 -14.10 -15.19
N TYR A 102 -2.32 -15.01 -15.59
CA TYR A 102 -3.07 -14.92 -16.83
C TYR A 102 -4.41 -14.28 -16.55
N ALA A 103 -4.77 -13.24 -17.29
CA ALA A 103 -6.06 -12.58 -17.19
C ALA A 103 -6.68 -12.45 -18.57
N ARG A 104 -7.98 -12.77 -18.69
CA ARG A 104 -8.77 -12.61 -19.92
C ARG A 104 -10.13 -12.02 -19.62
N ASN A 105 -10.49 -10.99 -20.36
CA ASN A 105 -11.84 -10.46 -20.37
C ASN A 105 -12.74 -11.39 -21.22
N LEU A 106 -13.73 -12.01 -20.61
CA LEU A 106 -14.65 -12.91 -21.31
C LEU A 106 -15.84 -12.18 -21.95
N ARG A 107 -15.97 -10.88 -21.74
CA ARG A 107 -16.99 -10.03 -22.37
C ARG A 107 -16.56 -9.63 -23.75
N GLU A 108 -17.53 -9.29 -24.60
CA GLU A 108 -17.29 -8.68 -25.92
C GLU A 108 -16.95 -7.21 -25.82
N GLN A 109 -17.29 -6.54 -24.72
CA GLN A 109 -17.07 -5.12 -24.50
C GLN A 109 -15.75 -4.84 -23.77
N PRO A 110 -15.10 -3.70 -24.05
CA PRO A 110 -13.92 -3.30 -23.32
C PRO A 110 -14.26 -2.99 -21.85
N VAL A 111 -13.36 -3.33 -20.95
CA VAL A 111 -13.51 -3.09 -19.52
C VAL A 111 -12.16 -2.73 -18.91
N THR A 112 -12.18 -1.88 -17.91
CA THR A 112 -11.00 -1.62 -17.09
C THR A 112 -11.04 -2.51 -15.85
N ALA A 113 -9.96 -3.24 -15.59
CA ALA A 113 -9.83 -4.11 -14.43
C ALA A 113 -8.92 -3.49 -13.37
N GLN A 114 -9.24 -3.71 -12.11
CA GLN A 114 -8.40 -3.37 -10.97
C GLN A 114 -8.14 -4.63 -10.14
N ALA A 115 -6.88 -4.98 -9.97
CA ALA A 115 -6.49 -6.08 -9.11
C ALA A 115 -6.17 -5.57 -7.69
N VAL A 116 -6.70 -6.26 -6.69
CA VAL A 116 -6.47 -5.95 -5.28
C VAL A 116 -5.69 -7.10 -4.64
N PRO A 117 -4.45 -6.85 -4.17
CA PRO A 117 -3.63 -7.86 -3.53
C PRO A 117 -4.00 -8.04 -2.05
N SER A 118 -3.88 -9.26 -1.56
CA SER A 118 -3.90 -9.58 -0.14
C SER A 118 -2.81 -10.60 0.19
N ILE A 119 -2.30 -10.52 1.42
CA ILE A 119 -1.23 -11.39 1.91
C ILE A 119 -1.67 -12.03 3.21
N ALA A 120 -1.45 -13.34 3.31
CA ALA A 120 -1.68 -14.09 4.53
C ALA A 120 -0.42 -14.92 4.89
N PRO A 121 -0.14 -15.10 6.19
CA PRO A 121 -0.81 -14.50 7.34
C PRO A 121 -0.56 -12.99 7.45
N LEU A 122 -1.46 -12.26 8.11
CA LEU A 122 -1.37 -10.80 8.21
C LEU A 122 -0.02 -10.29 8.75
N GLN A 123 0.56 -11.03 9.68
CA GLN A 123 1.87 -10.75 10.27
C GLN A 123 3.00 -10.72 9.23
N ALA A 124 2.87 -11.44 8.13
CA ALA A 124 3.87 -11.50 7.08
C ALA A 124 3.81 -10.30 6.12
N THR A 125 2.73 -9.52 6.15
CA THR A 125 2.52 -8.40 5.22
C THR A 125 3.65 -7.38 5.27
N GLN A 126 4.19 -7.09 6.45
CA GLN A 126 5.30 -6.15 6.63
C GLN A 126 6.64 -6.65 6.06
N TYR A 127 6.78 -7.96 5.89
CA TYR A 127 7.98 -8.61 5.35
C TYR A 127 7.87 -8.94 3.87
N PHE A 128 6.75 -8.62 3.23
CA PHE A 128 6.51 -8.86 1.82
C PHE A 128 6.50 -7.54 1.04
N ARG A 129 7.55 -7.31 0.24
CA ARG A 129 7.71 -6.08 -0.54
C ARG A 129 7.44 -6.35 -2.01
N LYS A 130 6.46 -5.65 -2.54
CA LYS A 130 6.18 -5.62 -3.98
C LYS A 130 6.94 -4.46 -4.61
N THR A 131 7.84 -4.74 -5.54
CA THR A 131 8.62 -3.73 -6.25
C THR A 131 7.90 -3.25 -7.50
N GLU A 132 7.28 -4.18 -8.22
CA GLU A 132 6.44 -3.90 -9.39
C GLU A 132 5.19 -4.75 -9.31
N CYS A 133 4.03 -4.17 -9.60
CA CYS A 133 2.75 -4.87 -9.57
C CYS A 133 1.77 -4.24 -10.57
N PHE A 134 1.14 -5.08 -11.37
CA PHE A 134 0.00 -4.68 -12.21
C PHE A 134 -1.19 -4.15 -11.38
N CYS A 135 -1.21 -4.39 -10.08
CA CYS A 135 -2.22 -3.92 -9.15
C CYS A 135 -2.15 -2.41 -8.84
N PHE A 136 -1.05 -1.74 -9.19
CA PHE A 136 -0.88 -0.31 -8.91
C PHE A 136 -1.69 0.59 -9.84
N THR A 137 -1.98 0.13 -11.04
CA THR A 137 -2.73 0.89 -12.05
C THR A 137 -3.90 0.08 -12.60
N PRO A 138 -5.04 0.71 -12.90
CA PRO A 138 -6.12 0.06 -13.62
C PRO A 138 -5.64 -0.45 -14.97
N GLN A 139 -6.05 -1.67 -15.33
CA GLN A 139 -5.64 -2.36 -16.55
C GLN A 139 -6.79 -2.34 -17.56
N PRO A 140 -6.65 -1.66 -18.70
CA PRO A 140 -7.66 -1.72 -19.76
C PRO A 140 -7.55 -3.04 -20.54
N PHE A 141 -8.69 -3.69 -20.79
CA PHE A 141 -8.83 -4.88 -21.61
C PHE A 141 -9.87 -4.64 -22.68
N ALA A 142 -9.55 -4.93 -23.92
CA ALA A 142 -10.53 -5.02 -24.99
C ALA A 142 -11.44 -6.24 -24.79
N GLY A 143 -12.56 -6.31 -25.52
CA GLY A 143 -13.42 -7.49 -25.52
C GLY A 143 -12.66 -8.75 -25.95
N GLY A 144 -12.77 -9.83 -25.20
CA GLY A 144 -12.08 -11.09 -25.45
C GLY A 144 -10.55 -11.08 -25.24
N GLN A 145 -9.97 -9.94 -24.89
CA GLN A 145 -8.51 -9.79 -24.75
C GLN A 145 -7.96 -10.59 -23.57
N ALA A 146 -6.87 -11.32 -23.85
CA ALA A 146 -6.06 -11.99 -22.86
C ALA A 146 -4.71 -11.26 -22.69
N ARG A 147 -4.21 -11.20 -21.45
CA ARG A 147 -2.90 -10.62 -21.13
C ARG A 147 -2.23 -11.37 -20.00
N GLU A 148 -0.91 -11.36 -20.04
CA GLU A 148 -0.06 -11.77 -18.93
C GLU A 148 0.20 -10.56 -18.03
N LEU A 149 0.02 -10.73 -16.72
CA LEU A 149 0.20 -9.70 -15.71
C LEU A 149 1.27 -10.19 -14.75
N SER A 150 2.29 -9.40 -14.50
CA SER A 150 3.39 -9.79 -13.61
C SER A 150 3.42 -8.98 -12.32
N VAL A 151 3.90 -9.62 -11.27
CA VAL A 151 4.23 -9.00 -9.99
C VAL A 151 5.65 -9.40 -9.60
N ARG A 152 6.47 -8.40 -9.27
CA ARG A 152 7.81 -8.61 -8.72
C ARG A 152 7.80 -8.32 -7.24
N PHE A 153 8.40 -9.22 -6.47
CA PHE A 153 8.39 -9.13 -5.03
C PHE A 153 9.67 -9.67 -4.39
N ILE A 154 9.91 -9.23 -3.17
CA ILE A 154 10.98 -9.71 -2.30
C ILE A 154 10.35 -10.08 -0.96
N VAL A 155 10.70 -11.24 -0.43
CA VAL A 155 10.42 -11.60 0.96
C VAL A 155 11.60 -11.13 1.81
N ASP A 156 11.32 -10.37 2.86
CA ASP A 156 12.38 -9.85 3.73
C ASP A 156 13.05 -10.99 4.51
N PRO A 157 14.38 -11.03 4.61
CA PRO A 157 15.11 -12.01 5.43
C PRO A 157 14.71 -12.00 6.91
N LYS A 158 14.19 -10.88 7.40
CA LYS A 158 13.68 -10.73 8.78
C LYS A 158 12.32 -11.40 9.02
N LEU A 159 11.75 -12.06 8.02
CA LEU A 159 10.51 -12.82 8.19
C LEU A 159 10.65 -13.82 9.35
N PRO A 160 9.75 -13.83 10.34
CA PRO A 160 9.81 -14.75 11.49
C PRO A 160 10.02 -16.21 11.07
N LEU A 161 10.86 -16.94 11.80
CA LEU A 161 11.24 -18.31 11.45
C LEU A 161 10.08 -19.31 11.49
N ASN A 162 9.02 -19.00 12.21
CA ASN A 162 7.81 -19.80 12.30
C ASN A 162 6.88 -19.64 11.08
N ILE A 163 7.23 -18.74 10.13
CA ILE A 163 6.45 -18.52 8.90
C ILE A 163 7.26 -19.08 7.73
N ASP A 164 6.93 -20.27 7.31
CA ASP A 164 7.51 -20.98 6.16
C ASP A 164 6.64 -20.93 4.91
N ARG A 165 5.40 -20.43 5.07
CA ARG A 165 4.41 -20.35 3.99
C ARG A 165 3.68 -19.01 4.02
N LEU A 166 3.53 -18.42 2.84
CA LEU A 166 2.79 -17.18 2.60
C LEU A 166 1.79 -17.38 1.47
N THR A 167 0.66 -16.74 1.56
CA THR A 167 -0.31 -16.70 0.46
C THR A 167 -0.35 -15.29 -0.12
N LEU A 168 -0.07 -15.16 -1.40
CA LEU A 168 -0.29 -13.94 -2.18
C LEU A 168 -1.54 -14.13 -3.04
N ALA A 169 -2.63 -13.51 -2.62
CA ALA A 169 -3.88 -13.56 -3.35
C ALA A 169 -4.16 -12.27 -4.08
N PHE A 170 -4.72 -12.36 -5.28
CA PHE A 170 -5.24 -11.22 -6.04
C PHE A 170 -6.71 -11.43 -6.33
N ALA A 171 -7.51 -10.40 -6.03
CA ALA A 171 -8.90 -10.32 -6.46
C ALA A 171 -9.03 -9.29 -7.58
N MET A 172 -9.61 -9.68 -8.72
CA MET A 172 -9.79 -8.79 -9.86
C MET A 172 -11.23 -8.28 -9.91
N TYR A 173 -11.36 -6.96 -9.89
CA TYR A 173 -12.65 -6.26 -9.96
C TYR A 173 -12.75 -5.45 -11.24
N ASP A 174 -13.99 -5.21 -11.68
CA ASP A 174 -14.25 -4.22 -12.70
C ASP A 174 -13.96 -2.83 -12.13
N GLY A 175 -13.03 -2.11 -12.74
CA GLY A 175 -12.77 -0.72 -12.43
C GLY A 175 -13.93 0.16 -12.92
N LYS A 176 -14.15 1.30 -12.27
CA LYS A 176 -15.09 2.29 -12.80
C LYS A 176 -14.57 2.78 -14.14
N SER A 177 -15.36 2.65 -15.19
CA SER A 177 -15.09 3.33 -16.44
C SER A 177 -15.16 4.83 -16.15
N THR A 178 -14.05 5.53 -16.24
CA THR A 178 -14.06 7.00 -16.32
C THR A 178 -14.67 7.36 -17.67
N SER A 179 -15.94 7.76 -17.64
CA SER A 179 -16.59 8.44 -18.75
C SER A 179 -16.00 9.82 -18.89
#